data_924cfc8f9a6b2391c0b5f3150658e2b8
#
_entry.id   924cfc8f9a6b2391c0b5f3150658e2b8
#
_cell.length_a   1.000
_cell.length_b   1.000
_cell.length_c   1.000
_cell.angle_alpha   90.00
_cell.angle_beta   90.00
_cell.angle_gamma   90.00
#
_symmetry.space_group_name_H-M   'P 1'
#
loop_
_entity.id
_entity.type
_entity.pdbx_description
1 polymer ?
#
loop_
_entity_poly.entity_id
_entity_poly.type
_entity_poly.pdbx_seq_one_letter_code
_entity_poly.pdbx_strand_id
1 'polypeptide(L)'
;MKILAIGGCGSMARYALKAAQNFDAIDEIIIADINEESATSFAATLNNKVSAVRLDVSDNQALKLAMKNINIVVNTCGPFFKFGEPILSAAIDSGCHYLDICDDWEPTLEMMKLDANAKSAGVSATIGLGASPGLTNLMALIAIRELDEVTTVYTGWDAGAATIDETAKQQSTNAAMLHAIEQMTGKVKIYQDSAYQMVKPLQAINVEYPGLPNLTGNIFGHPEAVTFPHYFSELKDCINLAHGGSLDSIIIKVLTGLVSFGFLSKAKASNLFSWLESQESQKKKPNANNHLPSMYGFAHGSKMEFQGAWEFA
;
A
#
# COMPACT_ATOMS: atom_id res chain seq x y z
N MET A 1 -11.90 20.06 -11.47
CA MET A 1 -10.78 20.01 -10.49
C MET A 1 -9.46 19.82 -11.22
N LYS A 2 -8.37 20.44 -10.72
CA LYS A 2 -7.01 20.26 -11.22
C LYS A 2 -6.23 19.32 -10.31
N ILE A 3 -5.55 18.34 -10.91
CA ILE A 3 -4.75 17.32 -10.20
C ILE A 3 -3.28 17.49 -10.55
N LEU A 4 -2.41 17.46 -9.53
CA LEU A 4 -0.98 17.29 -9.67
C LEU A 4 -0.61 15.84 -9.29
N ALA A 5 -0.18 15.05 -10.26
CA ALA A 5 0.23 13.66 -10.06
C ALA A 5 1.75 13.56 -9.92
N ILE A 6 2.26 13.49 -8.70
CA ILE A 6 3.69 13.43 -8.38
C ILE A 6 4.18 11.98 -8.47
N GLY A 7 5.31 11.75 -9.17
CA GLY A 7 5.76 10.42 -9.55
C GLY A 7 4.86 9.80 -10.63
N GLY A 8 4.15 10.65 -11.38
CA GLY A 8 3.01 10.27 -12.20
C GLY A 8 3.33 9.44 -13.44
N CYS A 9 4.60 9.23 -13.77
CA CYS A 9 4.99 8.28 -14.83
C CYS A 9 5.38 6.89 -14.30
N GLY A 10 5.34 6.68 -12.98
CA GLY A 10 5.54 5.39 -12.35
C GLY A 10 4.45 4.37 -12.69
N SER A 11 4.72 3.07 -12.51
CA SER A 11 3.79 2.00 -12.92
C SER A 11 2.41 2.13 -12.28
N MET A 12 2.33 2.35 -10.96
CA MET A 12 1.05 2.50 -10.26
C MET A 12 0.28 3.76 -10.70
N ALA A 13 1.01 4.88 -10.85
CA ALA A 13 0.43 6.12 -11.34
C ALA A 13 -0.22 5.96 -12.71
N ARG A 14 0.41 5.21 -13.62
CA ARG A 14 -0.13 4.98 -14.96
C ARG A 14 -1.51 4.34 -14.95
N TYR A 15 -1.76 3.39 -14.06
CA TYR A 15 -3.10 2.79 -13.90
C TYR A 15 -4.10 3.82 -13.35
N ALA A 16 -3.73 4.52 -12.28
CA ALA A 16 -4.59 5.52 -11.66
C ALA A 16 -4.95 6.64 -12.63
N LEU A 17 -3.99 7.17 -13.39
CA LEU A 17 -4.21 8.28 -14.30
C LEU A 17 -4.95 7.90 -15.58
N LYS A 18 -4.78 6.66 -16.09
CA LYS A 18 -5.63 6.12 -17.16
C LYS A 18 -7.10 6.07 -16.76
N ALA A 19 -7.41 5.79 -15.50
CA ALA A 19 -8.77 5.85 -14.99
C ALA A 19 -9.23 7.29 -14.75
N ALA A 20 -8.42 8.09 -14.05
CA ALA A 20 -8.75 9.43 -13.62
C ALA A 20 -9.08 10.38 -14.78
N GLN A 21 -8.39 10.27 -15.93
CA GLN A 21 -8.67 11.10 -17.10
C GLN A 21 -10.12 11.03 -17.60
N ASN A 22 -10.86 9.96 -17.25
CA ASN A 22 -12.24 9.76 -17.68
C ASN A 22 -13.27 10.33 -16.70
N PHE A 23 -12.86 10.88 -15.57
CA PHE A 23 -13.78 11.49 -14.61
C PHE A 23 -14.16 12.89 -15.05
N ASP A 24 -15.47 13.16 -15.14
CA ASP A 24 -15.99 14.47 -15.56
C ASP A 24 -15.63 15.58 -14.58
N ALA A 25 -15.46 15.26 -13.29
CA ALA A 25 -15.07 16.21 -12.27
C ALA A 25 -13.61 16.69 -12.39
N ILE A 26 -12.81 16.07 -13.24
CA ILE A 26 -11.40 16.40 -13.46
C ILE A 26 -11.27 17.21 -14.76
N ASP A 27 -10.83 18.45 -14.64
CA ASP A 27 -10.62 19.37 -15.77
C ASP A 27 -9.20 19.26 -16.33
N GLU A 28 -8.20 19.02 -15.44
CA GLU A 28 -6.79 19.03 -15.80
C GLU A 28 -6.00 18.05 -14.91
N ILE A 29 -5.06 17.32 -15.50
CA ILE A 29 -4.09 16.47 -14.82
C ILE A 29 -2.69 16.90 -15.25
N ILE A 30 -1.83 17.23 -14.29
CA ILE A 30 -0.43 17.54 -14.54
C ILE A 30 0.40 16.37 -13.99
N ILE A 31 1.07 15.65 -14.88
CA ILE A 31 2.02 14.60 -14.52
C ILE A 31 3.33 15.26 -14.16
N ALA A 32 3.73 15.18 -12.89
CA ALA A 32 4.97 15.73 -12.38
C ALA A 32 5.96 14.59 -12.06
N ASP A 33 7.10 14.60 -12.71
CA ASP A 33 8.14 13.59 -12.50
C ASP A 33 9.54 14.17 -12.72
N ILE A 34 10.54 13.58 -12.09
CA ILE A 34 11.94 13.97 -12.32
C ILE A 34 12.39 13.60 -13.74
N ASN A 35 11.82 12.55 -14.30
CA ASN A 35 12.03 12.09 -15.68
C ASN A 35 10.99 12.74 -16.62
N GLU A 36 11.32 13.92 -17.12
CA GLU A 36 10.45 14.70 -18.02
C GLU A 36 10.09 13.97 -19.31
N GLU A 37 11.04 13.25 -19.91
CA GLU A 37 10.82 12.50 -21.15
C GLU A 37 9.77 11.39 -20.94
N SER A 38 9.89 10.61 -19.85
CA SER A 38 8.93 9.58 -19.50
C SER A 38 7.55 10.14 -19.20
N ALA A 39 7.49 11.26 -18.47
CA ALA A 39 6.24 11.93 -18.13
C ALA A 39 5.53 12.47 -19.38
N THR A 40 6.27 13.14 -20.26
CA THR A 40 5.74 13.66 -21.54
C THR A 40 5.28 12.55 -22.46
N SER A 41 6.08 11.50 -22.61
CA SER A 41 5.72 10.34 -23.43
C SER A 41 4.45 9.65 -22.90
N PHE A 42 4.29 9.56 -21.59
CA PHE A 42 3.09 8.99 -21.01
C PHE A 42 1.88 9.92 -21.17
N ALA A 43 2.02 11.22 -20.91
CA ALA A 43 0.95 12.20 -21.12
C ALA A 43 0.41 12.16 -22.54
N ALA A 44 1.29 12.00 -23.56
CA ALA A 44 0.91 11.90 -24.97
C ALA A 44 0.03 10.68 -25.30
N THR A 45 -0.01 9.65 -24.42
CA THR A 45 -0.89 8.48 -24.58
C THR A 45 -2.27 8.67 -23.96
N LEU A 46 -2.49 9.79 -23.27
CA LEU A 46 -3.72 10.12 -22.55
C LEU A 46 -4.50 11.20 -23.33
N ASN A 47 -5.66 11.60 -22.79
CA ASN A 47 -6.48 12.61 -23.42
C ASN A 47 -5.89 14.05 -23.27
N ASN A 48 -6.53 15.03 -23.91
CA ASN A 48 -6.06 16.42 -23.94
C ASN A 48 -6.16 17.17 -22.61
N LYS A 49 -6.73 16.58 -21.56
CA LYS A 49 -6.73 17.14 -20.20
C LYS A 49 -5.39 16.92 -19.49
N VAL A 50 -4.49 16.09 -20.06
CA VAL A 50 -3.27 15.63 -19.38
C VAL A 50 -2.06 16.32 -19.99
N SER A 51 -1.25 16.92 -19.14
CA SER A 51 0.05 17.51 -19.48
C SER A 51 1.15 16.95 -18.58
N ALA A 52 2.40 17.27 -18.89
CA ALA A 52 3.54 16.83 -18.10
C ALA A 52 4.47 18.00 -17.76
N VAL A 53 5.15 17.89 -16.62
CA VAL A 53 6.14 18.85 -16.14
C VAL A 53 7.27 18.11 -15.44
N ARG A 54 8.51 18.61 -15.61
CA ARG A 54 9.64 18.13 -14.81
C ARG A 54 9.53 18.70 -13.40
N LEU A 55 9.61 17.83 -12.39
CA LEU A 55 9.60 18.22 -10.99
C LEU A 55 10.57 17.35 -10.19
N ASP A 56 11.50 18.00 -9.50
CA ASP A 56 12.30 17.38 -8.44
C ASP A 56 11.65 17.69 -7.10
N VAL A 57 11.06 16.67 -6.47
CA VAL A 57 10.35 16.81 -5.18
C VAL A 57 11.28 17.11 -4.01
N SER A 58 12.60 17.02 -4.18
CA SER A 58 13.58 17.45 -3.17
C SER A 58 13.77 18.96 -3.15
N ASP A 59 13.36 19.67 -4.21
CA ASP A 59 13.28 21.13 -4.24
C ASP A 59 11.93 21.60 -3.72
N ASN A 60 11.90 22.02 -2.45
CA ASN A 60 10.67 22.45 -1.77
C ASN A 60 10.05 23.72 -2.42
N GLN A 61 10.85 24.60 -3.02
CA GLN A 61 10.30 25.77 -3.70
C GLN A 61 9.62 25.38 -5.00
N ALA A 62 10.26 24.54 -5.81
CA ALA A 62 9.67 23.98 -7.02
C ALA A 62 8.40 23.18 -6.72
N LEU A 63 8.42 22.39 -5.65
CA LEU A 63 7.27 21.59 -5.21
C LEU A 63 6.07 22.49 -4.85
N LYS A 64 6.25 23.52 -4.01
CA LYS A 64 5.19 24.47 -3.65
C LYS A 64 4.71 25.29 -4.84
N LEU A 65 5.62 25.64 -5.77
CA LEU A 65 5.23 26.34 -7.00
C LEU A 65 4.35 25.45 -7.90
N ALA A 66 4.70 24.18 -8.04
CA ALA A 66 3.90 23.22 -8.82
C ALA A 66 2.50 22.98 -8.23
N MET A 67 2.33 23.15 -6.92
CA MET A 67 1.04 23.03 -6.23
C MET A 67 0.15 24.27 -6.34
N LYS A 68 0.63 25.37 -6.92
CA LYS A 68 -0.17 26.59 -7.06
C LYS A 68 -1.37 26.36 -7.98
N ASN A 69 -2.56 26.72 -7.49
CA ASN A 69 -3.85 26.52 -8.19
C ASN A 69 -4.20 25.02 -8.46
N ILE A 70 -3.63 24.11 -7.70
CA ILE A 70 -3.98 22.69 -7.70
C ILE A 70 -5.05 22.44 -6.64
N ASN A 71 -6.04 21.60 -6.96
CA ASN A 71 -7.05 21.19 -6.00
C ASN A 71 -6.61 19.93 -5.22
N ILE A 72 -6.00 18.98 -5.91
CA ILE A 72 -5.63 17.67 -5.34
C ILE A 72 -4.23 17.27 -5.78
N VAL A 73 -3.39 16.93 -4.84
CA VAL A 73 -2.10 16.24 -5.07
C VAL A 73 -2.31 14.75 -4.96
N VAL A 74 -1.94 14.00 -6.00
CA VAL A 74 -1.88 12.54 -5.99
C VAL A 74 -0.41 12.14 -5.96
N ASN A 75 0.04 11.62 -4.83
CA ASN A 75 1.44 11.27 -4.63
C ASN A 75 1.68 9.76 -4.83
N THR A 76 2.43 9.42 -5.85
CA THR A 76 2.92 8.07 -6.11
C THR A 76 4.45 8.00 -6.13
N CYS A 77 5.10 9.03 -5.57
CA CYS A 77 6.54 9.17 -5.55
C CYS A 77 7.14 8.43 -4.35
N GLY A 78 7.79 7.32 -4.61
CA GLY A 78 8.55 6.57 -3.60
C GLY A 78 10.03 6.96 -3.55
N PRO A 79 10.77 6.57 -2.50
CA PRO A 79 10.25 5.84 -1.34
C PRO A 79 9.52 6.77 -0.35
N PHE A 80 8.44 6.29 0.23
CA PHE A 80 7.57 7.10 1.11
C PHE A 80 8.24 7.54 2.40
N PHE A 81 9.16 6.76 2.95
CA PHE A 81 9.95 7.17 4.12
C PHE A 81 10.80 8.41 3.89
N LYS A 82 11.05 8.77 2.63
CA LYS A 82 11.81 9.98 2.26
C LYS A 82 10.91 11.11 1.78
N PHE A 83 9.87 10.81 1.01
CA PHE A 83 9.11 11.79 0.28
C PHE A 83 7.65 11.92 0.74
N GLY A 84 7.10 10.97 1.52
CA GLY A 84 5.70 10.97 1.93
C GLY A 84 5.35 12.21 2.75
N GLU A 85 5.97 12.36 3.92
CA GLU A 85 5.71 13.48 4.83
C GLU A 85 6.04 14.86 4.20
N PRO A 86 7.20 15.07 3.54
CA PRO A 86 7.51 16.37 2.95
C PRO A 86 6.52 16.81 1.85
N ILE A 87 6.05 15.88 1.02
CA ILE A 87 5.07 16.19 -0.03
C ILE A 87 3.69 16.47 0.59
N LEU A 88 3.26 15.71 1.60
CA LEU A 88 2.02 15.97 2.32
C LEU A 88 2.06 17.31 3.03
N SER A 89 3.15 17.63 3.72
CA SER A 89 3.33 18.92 4.38
C SER A 89 3.24 20.08 3.38
N ALA A 90 3.91 19.98 2.22
CA ALA A 90 3.83 20.96 1.17
C ALA A 90 2.42 21.12 0.57
N ALA A 91 1.67 20.03 0.43
CA ALA A 91 0.28 20.05 -0.03
C ALA A 91 -0.62 20.78 0.97
N ILE A 92 -0.49 20.48 2.27
CA ILE A 92 -1.22 21.18 3.36
C ILE A 92 -0.91 22.68 3.33
N ASP A 93 0.36 23.05 3.29
CA ASP A 93 0.81 24.46 3.24
C ASP A 93 0.28 25.21 2.00
N SER A 94 0.06 24.48 0.91
CA SER A 94 -0.46 25.02 -0.35
C SER A 94 -1.99 25.01 -0.45
N GLY A 95 -2.68 24.50 0.56
CA GLY A 95 -4.15 24.37 0.57
C GLY A 95 -4.68 23.30 -0.39
N CYS A 96 -3.88 22.31 -0.75
CA CYS A 96 -4.26 21.22 -1.63
C CYS A 96 -4.75 20.01 -0.85
N HIS A 97 -5.84 19.38 -1.28
CA HIS A 97 -6.17 18.04 -0.84
C HIS A 97 -5.08 17.05 -1.27
N TYR A 98 -4.93 15.95 -0.55
CA TYR A 98 -3.85 14.99 -0.76
C TYR A 98 -4.35 13.56 -0.79
N LEU A 99 -3.83 12.78 -1.73
CA LEU A 99 -4.02 11.34 -1.83
C LEU A 99 -2.66 10.67 -2.07
N ASP A 100 -2.40 9.52 -1.46
CA ASP A 100 -1.23 8.70 -1.77
C ASP A 100 -1.51 7.21 -1.75
N ILE A 101 -0.49 6.43 -2.11
CA ILE A 101 -0.51 4.96 -2.14
C ILE A 101 0.51 4.37 -1.15
N CYS A 102 0.85 5.07 -0.08
CA CYS A 102 1.82 4.62 0.91
C CYS A 102 1.39 3.29 1.54
N ASP A 103 2.25 2.29 1.45
CA ASP A 103 2.04 0.96 2.02
C ASP A 103 3.03 0.63 3.16
N ASP A 104 3.80 1.62 3.61
CA ASP A 104 4.73 1.53 4.72
C ASP A 104 4.12 2.08 6.02
N TRP A 105 4.21 1.32 7.11
CA TRP A 105 3.65 1.73 8.41
C TRP A 105 4.40 2.90 9.06
N GLU A 106 5.73 3.01 8.89
CA GLU A 106 6.55 4.08 9.49
C GLU A 106 6.21 5.46 8.92
N PRO A 107 6.28 5.69 7.58
CA PRO A 107 5.89 6.98 7.03
C PRO A 107 4.41 7.28 7.22
N THR A 108 3.53 6.28 7.28
CA THR A 108 2.12 6.50 7.61
C THR A 108 1.97 7.13 8.98
N LEU A 109 2.68 6.62 10.01
CA LEU A 109 2.66 7.22 11.35
C LEU A 109 3.20 8.64 11.38
N GLU A 110 4.25 8.96 10.60
CA GLU A 110 4.77 10.32 10.50
C GLU A 110 3.76 11.25 9.81
N MET A 111 3.16 10.82 8.73
CA MET A 111 2.13 11.59 8.02
C MET A 111 0.87 11.82 8.87
N MET A 112 0.46 10.86 9.68
CA MET A 112 -0.68 11.00 10.60
C MET A 112 -0.48 12.12 11.64
N LYS A 113 0.76 12.48 11.99
CA LYS A 113 1.05 13.61 12.89
C LYS A 113 0.63 14.96 12.31
N LEU A 114 0.43 15.04 10.99
CA LEU A 114 0.00 16.26 10.31
C LEU A 114 -1.52 16.48 10.31
N ASP A 115 -2.31 15.62 10.98
CA ASP A 115 -3.78 15.70 11.03
C ASP A 115 -4.27 17.08 11.50
N ALA A 116 -3.70 17.62 12.57
CA ALA A 116 -4.07 18.93 13.08
C ALA A 116 -3.76 20.07 12.09
N ASN A 117 -2.64 19.95 11.35
CA ASN A 117 -2.26 20.92 10.32
C ASN A 117 -3.24 20.87 9.14
N ALA A 118 -3.58 19.67 8.66
CA ALA A 118 -4.55 19.48 7.59
C ALA A 118 -5.93 20.05 7.96
N LYS A 119 -6.42 19.75 9.17
CA LYS A 119 -7.67 20.31 9.70
C LYS A 119 -7.64 21.83 9.77
N SER A 120 -6.56 22.41 10.25
CA SER A 120 -6.39 23.88 10.33
C SER A 120 -6.36 24.53 8.95
N ALA A 121 -5.77 23.87 7.95
CA ALA A 121 -5.73 24.34 6.57
C ALA A 121 -7.04 24.09 5.80
N GLY A 122 -7.99 23.34 6.36
CA GLY A 122 -9.24 22.98 5.69
C GLY A 122 -9.08 21.98 4.54
N VAL A 123 -8.00 21.19 4.56
CA VAL A 123 -7.72 20.18 3.53
C VAL A 123 -7.93 18.77 4.04
N SER A 124 -8.29 17.86 3.15
CA SER A 124 -8.38 16.42 3.43
C SER A 124 -7.13 15.73 2.90
N ALA A 125 -6.54 14.85 3.73
CA ALA A 125 -5.45 13.98 3.33
C ALA A 125 -5.88 12.52 3.50
N THR A 126 -5.75 11.73 2.43
CA THR A 126 -6.02 10.29 2.46
C THR A 126 -4.73 9.56 2.14
N ILE A 127 -4.25 8.77 3.07
CA ILE A 127 -2.99 8.04 3.00
C ILE A 127 -3.27 6.56 2.71
N GLY A 128 -2.52 5.96 1.80
CA GLY A 128 -2.59 4.54 1.55
C GLY A 128 -3.81 4.08 0.74
N LEU A 129 -4.10 4.73 -0.39
CA LEU A 129 -5.19 4.37 -1.30
C LEU A 129 -4.74 3.36 -2.36
N GLY A 130 -4.63 2.10 -1.97
CA GLY A 130 -4.28 0.99 -2.85
C GLY A 130 -5.19 -0.23 -2.66
N ALA A 131 -4.62 -1.39 -2.91
CA ALA A 131 -5.25 -2.67 -2.61
C ALA A 131 -5.14 -2.97 -1.10
N SER A 132 -3.92 -2.96 -0.57
CA SER A 132 -3.57 -3.04 0.85
C SER A 132 -2.39 -2.07 1.10
N PRO A 133 -2.61 -1.01 1.88
CA PRO A 133 -3.88 -0.52 2.40
C PRO A 133 -4.83 0.05 1.32
N GLY A 134 -6.07 0.29 1.70
CA GLY A 134 -7.12 0.87 0.85
C GLY A 134 -8.33 -0.04 0.75
N LEU A 135 -8.40 -0.93 -0.24
CA LEU A 135 -9.54 -1.85 -0.37
C LEU A 135 -9.67 -2.78 0.84
N THR A 136 -8.58 -3.31 1.36
CA THR A 136 -8.58 -4.13 2.58
C THR A 136 -9.13 -3.37 3.79
N ASN A 137 -8.86 -2.06 3.90
CA ASN A 137 -9.46 -1.22 4.95
C ASN A 137 -10.98 -1.11 4.78
N LEU A 138 -11.46 -0.90 3.56
CA LEU A 138 -12.91 -0.80 3.29
C LEU A 138 -13.62 -2.12 3.56
N MET A 139 -13.02 -3.26 3.17
CA MET A 139 -13.55 -4.59 3.46
C MET A 139 -13.64 -4.83 4.96
N ALA A 140 -12.57 -4.53 5.71
CA ALA A 140 -12.57 -4.65 7.16
C ALA A 140 -13.61 -3.72 7.82
N LEU A 141 -13.78 -2.47 7.33
CA LEU A 141 -14.81 -1.56 7.84
C LEU A 141 -16.22 -2.08 7.61
N ILE A 142 -16.49 -2.77 6.49
CA ILE A 142 -17.79 -3.43 6.25
C ILE A 142 -18.01 -4.51 7.31
N ALA A 143 -17.01 -5.36 7.57
CA ALA A 143 -17.10 -6.40 8.59
C ALA A 143 -17.27 -5.82 10.01
N ILE A 144 -16.53 -4.76 10.35
CA ILE A 144 -16.63 -4.06 11.65
C ILE A 144 -18.04 -3.51 11.89
N ARG A 145 -18.69 -2.95 10.87
CA ARG A 145 -20.04 -2.36 10.99
C ARG A 145 -21.12 -3.37 11.35
N GLU A 146 -20.88 -4.65 11.16
CA GLU A 146 -21.79 -5.73 11.57
C GLU A 146 -21.66 -6.12 13.04
N LEU A 147 -20.68 -5.56 13.76
CA LEU A 147 -20.39 -5.82 15.17
C LEU A 147 -20.73 -4.60 16.03
N ASP A 148 -21.14 -4.83 17.28
CA ASP A 148 -21.34 -3.77 18.29
C ASP A 148 -20.02 -3.43 18.97
N GLU A 149 -19.16 -4.44 19.18
CA GLU A 149 -17.80 -4.27 19.68
C GLU A 149 -16.84 -5.08 18.80
N VAL A 150 -15.75 -4.48 18.36
CA VAL A 150 -14.69 -5.14 17.60
C VAL A 150 -13.46 -5.30 18.47
N THR A 151 -12.94 -6.52 18.52
CA THR A 151 -11.72 -6.84 19.29
C THR A 151 -10.52 -7.21 18.40
N THR A 152 -10.79 -7.74 17.21
CA THR A 152 -9.74 -8.19 16.30
C THR A 152 -10.04 -7.73 14.88
N VAL A 153 -9.04 -7.22 14.18
CA VAL A 153 -9.08 -6.93 12.76
C VAL A 153 -7.86 -7.53 12.08
N TYR A 154 -8.09 -8.40 11.12
CA TYR A 154 -7.05 -8.86 10.21
C TYR A 154 -7.39 -8.40 8.80
N THR A 155 -6.39 -7.86 8.12
CA THR A 155 -6.44 -7.60 6.70
C THR A 155 -5.46 -8.52 5.99
N GLY A 156 -5.77 -8.93 4.77
CA GLY A 156 -4.92 -9.87 4.09
C GLY A 156 -4.99 -9.77 2.58
N TRP A 157 -3.91 -10.21 1.94
CA TRP A 157 -3.77 -10.20 0.49
C TRP A 157 -2.90 -11.34 -0.01
N ASP A 158 -3.18 -11.80 -1.23
CA ASP A 158 -2.44 -12.85 -1.91
C ASP A 158 -1.30 -12.25 -2.71
N ALA A 159 -0.07 -12.54 -2.31
CA ALA A 159 1.13 -12.10 -3.01
C ALA A 159 1.25 -12.63 -4.45
N GLY A 160 0.54 -13.73 -4.76
CA GLY A 160 0.49 -14.32 -6.10
C GLY A 160 -0.67 -13.83 -6.97
N ALA A 161 -1.58 -13.02 -6.44
CA ALA A 161 -2.75 -12.53 -7.20
C ALA A 161 -2.40 -11.39 -8.16
N ALA A 162 -1.33 -10.65 -7.90
CA ALA A 162 -0.90 -9.56 -8.75
C ALA A 162 -0.28 -10.10 -10.06
N THR A 163 -0.94 -9.86 -11.18
CA THR A 163 -0.33 -10.11 -12.50
C THR A 163 0.35 -8.83 -12.97
N ILE A 164 1.66 -8.90 -13.17
CA ILE A 164 2.42 -7.77 -13.72
C ILE A 164 2.13 -7.67 -15.22
N ASP A 165 1.65 -6.52 -15.67
CA ASP A 165 1.51 -6.21 -17.09
C ASP A 165 2.89 -6.33 -17.78
N GLU A 166 2.94 -7.08 -18.88
CA GLU A 166 4.21 -7.33 -19.60
C GLU A 166 4.86 -6.03 -20.12
N THR A 167 4.07 -5.01 -20.38
CA THR A 167 4.57 -3.69 -20.80
C THR A 167 5.21 -2.90 -19.67
N ALA A 168 4.85 -3.19 -18.42
CA ALA A 168 5.44 -2.59 -17.22
C ALA A 168 6.72 -3.30 -16.76
N LYS A 169 6.99 -4.52 -17.23
CA LYS A 169 8.14 -5.34 -16.81
C LYS A 169 9.51 -4.69 -17.03
N GLN A 170 9.65 -3.78 -17.98
CA GLN A 170 10.97 -3.25 -18.34
C GLN A 170 11.49 -2.10 -17.45
N GLN A 171 10.63 -1.39 -16.70
CA GLN A 171 11.06 -0.20 -15.97
C GLN A 171 10.84 -0.23 -14.45
N SER A 172 9.96 -1.08 -13.93
CA SER A 172 9.55 -1.03 -12.51
C SER A 172 9.97 -2.23 -11.65
N THR A 173 10.41 -3.33 -12.24
CA THR A 173 10.67 -4.60 -11.55
C THR A 173 11.68 -4.48 -10.40
N ASN A 174 12.67 -3.64 -10.55
CA ASN A 174 13.76 -3.57 -9.56
C ASN A 174 13.38 -2.76 -8.31
N ALA A 175 12.61 -1.68 -8.45
CA ALA A 175 12.24 -0.82 -7.32
C ALA A 175 11.15 -1.47 -6.45
N ALA A 176 10.11 -2.04 -7.05
CA ALA A 176 9.04 -2.73 -6.34
C ALA A 176 9.55 -3.97 -5.59
N MET A 177 10.43 -4.76 -6.23
CA MET A 177 11.02 -5.93 -5.60
C MET A 177 12.01 -5.56 -4.48
N LEU A 178 12.77 -4.49 -4.65
CA LEU A 178 13.65 -3.97 -3.60
C LEU A 178 12.83 -3.56 -2.38
N HIS A 179 11.72 -2.85 -2.60
CA HIS A 179 10.78 -2.45 -1.57
C HIS A 179 10.15 -3.67 -0.87
N ALA A 180 9.68 -4.67 -1.62
CA ALA A 180 9.17 -5.91 -1.04
C ALA A 180 10.18 -6.61 -0.12
N ILE A 181 11.46 -6.65 -0.51
CA ILE A 181 12.53 -7.20 0.34
C ILE A 181 12.74 -6.33 1.60
N GLU A 182 12.62 -5.02 1.48
CA GLU A 182 12.70 -4.13 2.65
C GLU A 182 11.58 -4.43 3.66
N GLN A 183 10.35 -4.57 3.20
CA GLN A 183 9.20 -4.92 4.04
C GLN A 183 9.29 -6.35 4.64
N MET A 184 9.99 -7.26 3.97
CA MET A 184 10.22 -8.63 4.44
C MET A 184 11.47 -8.78 5.35
N THR A 185 12.20 -7.70 5.63
CA THR A 185 13.42 -7.72 6.45
C THR A 185 13.28 -6.81 7.66
N GLY A 186 14.12 -7.02 8.68
CA GLY A 186 14.10 -6.20 9.89
C GLY A 186 12.94 -6.54 10.82
N LYS A 187 12.22 -5.54 11.27
CA LYS A 187 11.04 -5.67 12.15
C LYS A 187 9.89 -4.84 11.62
N VAL A 188 8.69 -5.36 11.78
CA VAL A 188 7.44 -4.69 11.41
C VAL A 188 6.59 -4.45 12.65
N LYS A 189 5.76 -3.42 12.61
CA LYS A 189 4.86 -3.07 13.70
C LYS A 189 3.51 -3.74 13.48
N ILE A 190 3.05 -4.42 14.51
CA ILE A 190 1.69 -4.95 14.62
C ILE A 190 1.03 -4.41 15.88
N TYR A 191 -0.28 -4.62 15.99
CA TYR A 191 -1.02 -4.38 17.23
C TYR A 191 -1.53 -5.71 17.73
N GLN A 192 -1.10 -6.11 18.93
CA GLN A 192 -1.45 -7.40 19.52
C GLN A 192 -1.50 -7.26 21.04
N ASP A 193 -2.45 -7.97 21.68
CA ASP A 193 -2.69 -7.89 23.13
C ASP A 193 -2.87 -6.43 23.62
N SER A 194 -3.61 -5.63 22.87
CA SER A 194 -3.87 -4.21 23.14
C SER A 194 -2.61 -3.32 23.20
N ALA A 195 -1.54 -3.73 22.50
CA ALA A 195 -0.29 -2.97 22.47
C ALA A 195 0.42 -3.08 21.11
N TYR A 196 1.14 -2.01 20.74
CA TYR A 196 2.05 -2.07 19.59
C TYR A 196 3.26 -2.93 19.89
N GLN A 197 3.54 -3.87 19.02
CA GLN A 197 4.67 -4.79 19.12
C GLN A 197 5.53 -4.74 17.85
N MET A 198 6.84 -4.87 18.01
CA MET A 198 7.79 -4.99 16.91
C MET A 198 8.18 -6.45 16.72
N VAL A 199 7.70 -7.06 15.65
CA VAL A 199 7.91 -8.48 15.35
C VAL A 199 8.74 -8.67 14.08
N LYS A 200 9.25 -9.87 13.87
CA LYS A 200 9.86 -10.23 12.58
C LYS A 200 8.75 -10.43 11.55
N PRO A 201 8.89 -9.91 10.32
CA PRO A 201 7.94 -10.22 9.25
C PRO A 201 7.96 -11.69 8.89
N LEU A 202 6.96 -12.15 8.14
CA LEU A 202 6.80 -13.53 7.66
C LEU A 202 6.64 -14.60 8.77
N GLN A 203 6.31 -14.19 9.99
CA GLN A 203 5.83 -15.14 11.00
C GLN A 203 4.45 -15.63 10.60
N ALA A 204 4.27 -16.96 10.67
CA ALA A 204 3.01 -17.60 10.32
C ALA A 204 1.98 -17.43 11.44
N ILE A 205 0.76 -17.05 11.07
CA ILE A 205 -0.40 -16.98 11.94
C ILE A 205 -1.50 -17.85 11.33
N ASN A 206 -2.16 -18.64 12.17
CA ASN A 206 -3.39 -19.34 11.77
C ASN A 206 -4.51 -18.31 11.61
N VAL A 207 -5.20 -18.38 10.47
CA VAL A 207 -6.38 -17.58 10.17
C VAL A 207 -7.60 -18.49 10.20
N GLU A 208 -8.45 -18.26 11.17
CA GLU A 208 -9.75 -18.94 11.26
C GLU A 208 -10.76 -18.18 10.39
N TYR A 209 -10.66 -18.41 9.08
CA TYR A 209 -11.52 -17.75 8.12
C TYR A 209 -12.83 -18.54 7.96
N PRO A 210 -14.01 -17.92 8.11
CA PRO A 210 -15.30 -18.62 8.03
C PRO A 210 -15.44 -19.45 6.76
N GLY A 211 -15.85 -20.71 6.94
CA GLY A 211 -16.01 -21.66 5.83
C GLY A 211 -14.74 -22.30 5.29
N LEU A 212 -13.56 -21.89 5.77
CA LEU A 212 -12.27 -22.43 5.34
C LEU A 212 -11.49 -23.01 6.53
N PRO A 213 -10.99 -24.25 6.46
CA PRO A 213 -10.26 -24.85 7.57
C PRO A 213 -8.79 -24.35 7.61
N ASN A 214 -8.34 -23.95 8.79
CA ASN A 214 -6.93 -23.82 9.20
C ASN A 214 -5.98 -23.28 8.12
N LEU A 215 -6.22 -22.06 7.64
CA LEU A 215 -5.35 -21.40 6.70
C LEU A 215 -4.28 -20.58 7.43
N THR A 216 -3.15 -20.37 6.77
CA THR A 216 -2.02 -19.65 7.33
C THR A 216 -1.76 -18.38 6.53
N GLY A 217 -1.72 -17.25 7.23
CA GLY A 217 -1.15 -15.99 6.73
C GLY A 217 0.21 -15.73 7.34
N ASN A 218 1.01 -14.92 6.67
CA ASN A 218 2.32 -14.49 7.17
C ASN A 218 2.25 -13.00 7.51
N ILE A 219 2.71 -12.62 8.69
CA ILE A 219 2.73 -11.22 9.13
C ILE A 219 3.47 -10.36 8.11
N PHE A 220 2.83 -9.26 7.72
CA PHE A 220 3.40 -8.26 6.83
C PHE A 220 3.25 -6.86 7.44
N GLY A 221 4.21 -5.97 7.16
CA GLY A 221 4.27 -4.67 7.81
C GLY A 221 3.53 -3.59 7.02
N HIS A 222 2.20 -3.64 7.04
CA HIS A 222 1.37 -2.64 6.36
C HIS A 222 0.67 -1.68 7.32
N PRO A 223 0.21 -0.51 6.83
CA PRO A 223 -0.39 0.56 7.63
C PRO A 223 -1.66 0.17 8.38
N GLU A 224 -2.42 -0.84 7.93
CA GLU A 224 -3.66 -1.25 8.59
C GLU A 224 -3.43 -1.58 10.06
N ALA A 225 -2.30 -2.24 10.37
CA ALA A 225 -1.94 -2.59 11.75
C ALA A 225 -1.68 -1.37 12.66
N VAL A 226 -1.50 -0.19 12.11
CA VAL A 226 -1.29 1.05 12.88
C VAL A 226 -2.46 2.04 12.74
N THR A 227 -3.23 1.96 11.67
CA THR A 227 -4.35 2.88 11.43
C THR A 227 -5.63 2.43 12.11
N PHE A 228 -5.99 1.14 12.08
CA PHE A 228 -7.18 0.66 12.77
C PHE A 228 -7.15 0.90 14.28
N PRO A 229 -6.07 0.57 15.03
CA PRO A 229 -6.01 0.84 16.46
C PRO A 229 -6.06 2.33 16.81
N HIS A 230 -5.69 3.21 15.88
CA HIS A 230 -5.82 4.65 16.08
C HIS A 230 -7.28 5.12 16.15
N TYR A 231 -8.19 4.46 15.40
CA TYR A 231 -9.60 4.81 15.32
C TYR A 231 -10.51 3.91 16.17
N PHE A 232 -10.08 2.70 16.48
CA PHE A 232 -10.83 1.71 17.25
C PHE A 232 -10.05 1.33 18.51
N SER A 233 -10.31 2.06 19.59
CA SER A 233 -9.57 1.92 20.87
C SER A 233 -9.82 0.59 21.59
N GLU A 234 -10.92 -0.10 21.27
CA GLU A 234 -11.32 -1.40 21.82
C GLU A 234 -10.58 -2.59 21.21
N LEU A 235 -9.85 -2.37 20.12
CA LEU A 235 -9.08 -3.42 19.48
C LEU A 235 -8.04 -4.01 20.43
N LYS A 236 -7.94 -5.33 20.39
CA LYS A 236 -6.86 -6.11 21.03
C LYS A 236 -5.81 -6.53 20.01
N ASP A 237 -6.27 -6.90 18.82
CA ASP A 237 -5.39 -7.38 17.76
C ASP A 237 -5.71 -6.70 16.42
N CYS A 238 -4.66 -6.22 15.75
CA CYS A 238 -4.74 -5.75 14.36
C CYS A 238 -3.47 -6.10 13.62
N ILE A 239 -3.59 -6.97 12.61
CA ILE A 239 -2.44 -7.51 11.88
C ILE A 239 -2.76 -7.55 10.38
N ASN A 240 -1.79 -7.13 9.56
CA ASN A 240 -1.85 -7.36 8.13
C ASN A 240 -1.09 -8.64 7.77
N LEU A 241 -1.66 -9.44 6.87
CA LEU A 241 -1.19 -10.77 6.50
C LEU A 241 -1.00 -10.88 4.99
N ALA A 242 0.14 -11.39 4.56
CA ALA A 242 0.34 -11.85 3.20
C ALA A 242 0.21 -13.38 3.15
N HIS A 243 -0.40 -13.90 2.09
CA HIS A 243 -0.52 -15.35 1.83
C HIS A 243 -0.32 -15.63 0.34
N GLY A 244 -0.37 -16.90 -0.05
CA GLY A 244 -0.13 -17.26 -1.45
C GLY A 244 1.29 -16.95 -1.91
N GLY A 245 1.42 -16.61 -3.18
CA GLY A 245 2.71 -16.39 -3.83
C GLY A 245 3.23 -17.66 -4.50
N SER A 246 4.13 -17.48 -5.45
CA SER A 246 4.70 -18.57 -6.25
C SER A 246 5.90 -19.22 -5.57
N LEU A 247 6.60 -18.47 -4.72
CA LEU A 247 7.80 -18.97 -4.04
C LEU A 247 7.48 -19.69 -2.74
N ASP A 248 8.14 -20.81 -2.53
CA ASP A 248 8.10 -21.52 -1.24
C ASP A 248 8.50 -20.55 -0.11
N SER A 249 7.66 -20.52 0.91
CA SER A 249 7.89 -19.66 2.10
C SER A 249 9.26 -19.91 2.76
N ILE A 250 9.84 -21.11 2.60
CA ILE A 250 11.18 -21.43 3.08
C ILE A 250 12.24 -20.66 2.29
N ILE A 251 12.12 -20.59 0.97
CA ILE A 251 13.07 -19.86 0.10
C ILE A 251 13.06 -18.38 0.47
N ILE A 252 11.87 -17.79 0.62
CA ILE A 252 11.71 -16.40 1.02
C ILE A 252 12.38 -16.15 2.38
N LYS A 253 12.12 -17.00 3.37
CA LYS A 253 12.71 -16.89 4.72
C LYS A 253 14.23 -17.03 4.72
N VAL A 254 14.79 -17.90 3.88
CA VAL A 254 16.25 -18.05 3.72
C VAL A 254 16.84 -16.80 3.08
N LEU A 255 16.26 -16.28 2.00
CA LEU A 255 16.76 -15.08 1.32
C LEU A 255 16.70 -13.84 2.22
N THR A 256 15.56 -13.61 2.88
CA THR A 256 15.41 -12.49 3.81
C THR A 256 16.29 -12.63 5.05
N GLY A 257 16.53 -13.86 5.50
CA GLY A 257 17.52 -14.16 6.55
C GLY A 257 18.94 -13.76 6.14
N LEU A 258 19.39 -14.17 4.94
CA LEU A 258 20.71 -13.82 4.43
C LEU A 258 20.89 -12.29 4.29
N VAL A 259 19.83 -11.58 3.89
CA VAL A 259 19.86 -10.10 3.85
C VAL A 259 19.94 -9.51 5.26
N SER A 260 19.13 -10.01 6.19
CA SER A 260 19.10 -9.52 7.59
C SER A 260 20.42 -9.72 8.33
N PHE A 261 21.16 -10.79 8.02
CA PHE A 261 22.48 -11.06 8.57
C PHE A 261 23.62 -10.39 7.80
N GLY A 262 23.34 -9.62 6.74
CA GLY A 262 24.34 -8.92 5.94
C GLY A 262 25.13 -9.79 4.95
N PHE A 263 24.79 -11.08 4.80
CA PHE A 263 25.46 -11.97 3.85
C PHE A 263 25.05 -11.73 2.39
N LEU A 264 23.86 -11.12 2.18
CA LEU A 264 23.34 -10.80 0.85
C LEU A 264 22.85 -9.35 0.82
N SER A 265 23.28 -8.56 -0.18
CA SER A 265 22.75 -7.21 -0.32
C SER A 265 21.29 -7.24 -0.82
N LYS A 266 20.47 -6.26 -0.42
CA LYS A 266 19.07 -6.15 -0.85
C LYS A 266 18.93 -6.18 -2.38
N ALA A 267 19.80 -5.49 -3.10
CA ALA A 267 19.79 -5.48 -4.57
C ALA A 267 20.07 -6.86 -5.19
N LYS A 268 21.01 -7.63 -4.63
CA LYS A 268 21.26 -8.99 -5.10
C LYS A 268 20.11 -9.94 -4.75
N ALA A 269 19.53 -9.77 -3.57
CA ALA A 269 18.35 -10.53 -3.16
C ALA A 269 17.15 -10.24 -4.09
N SER A 270 16.92 -8.96 -4.46
CA SER A 270 15.88 -8.55 -5.39
C SER A 270 16.03 -9.24 -6.77
N ASN A 271 17.24 -9.24 -7.31
CA ASN A 271 17.50 -9.89 -8.59
C ASN A 271 17.30 -11.41 -8.53
N LEU A 272 17.74 -12.04 -7.43
CA LEU A 272 17.58 -13.48 -7.24
C LEU A 272 16.11 -13.86 -7.04
N PHE A 273 15.37 -13.06 -6.29
CA PHE A 273 13.94 -13.26 -6.08
C PHE A 273 13.16 -13.15 -7.39
N SER A 274 13.40 -12.11 -8.19
CA SER A 274 12.78 -11.93 -9.50
C SER A 274 13.10 -13.10 -10.47
N TRP A 275 14.34 -13.60 -10.41
CA TRP A 275 14.71 -14.76 -11.22
C TRP A 275 13.99 -16.04 -10.78
N LEU A 276 13.92 -16.32 -9.47
CA LEU A 276 13.19 -17.47 -8.92
C LEU A 276 11.71 -17.40 -9.27
N GLU A 277 11.08 -16.24 -9.10
CA GLU A 277 9.67 -16.01 -9.41
C GLU A 277 9.37 -16.27 -10.91
N SER A 278 10.27 -15.86 -11.79
CA SER A 278 10.14 -16.13 -13.23
C SER A 278 10.18 -17.63 -13.59
N GLN A 279 10.89 -18.44 -12.79
CA GLN A 279 10.97 -19.89 -13.00
C GLN A 279 9.71 -20.62 -12.46
N GLU A 280 9.08 -20.07 -11.41
CA GLU A 280 7.92 -20.70 -10.78
C GLU A 280 6.58 -20.31 -11.40
N SER A 281 6.49 -19.17 -12.04
CA SER A 281 5.26 -18.70 -12.72
C SER A 281 4.72 -19.65 -13.79
N GLN A 282 5.49 -20.67 -14.18
CA GLN A 282 5.10 -21.73 -15.11
C GLN A 282 4.41 -22.94 -14.41
N LYS A 283 4.36 -22.99 -13.08
CA LYS A 283 3.73 -24.11 -12.36
C LYS A 283 2.24 -23.84 -12.15
N LYS A 284 1.43 -24.87 -12.26
CA LYS A 284 -0.04 -24.81 -12.09
C LYS A 284 -0.42 -24.17 -10.76
N LYS A 285 -1.37 -23.22 -10.79
CA LYS A 285 -2.03 -22.69 -9.58
C LYS A 285 -2.69 -23.84 -8.79
N PRO A 286 -2.60 -23.82 -7.47
CA PRO A 286 -3.31 -24.80 -6.63
C PRO A 286 -4.84 -24.67 -6.77
N ASN A 287 -5.57 -25.71 -6.35
CA ASN A 287 -7.04 -25.79 -6.45
C ASN A 287 -7.71 -24.65 -5.67
N ALA A 288 -8.62 -23.91 -6.30
CA ALA A 288 -9.26 -22.70 -5.80
C ALA A 288 -10.06 -22.86 -4.48
N ASN A 289 -10.36 -24.07 -4.05
CA ASN A 289 -11.28 -24.35 -2.94
C ASN A 289 -10.62 -24.42 -1.55
N ASN A 290 -9.33 -24.12 -1.43
CA ASN A 290 -8.60 -24.27 -0.16
C ASN A 290 -7.62 -23.12 0.09
N HIS A 291 -7.97 -21.90 -0.33
CA HIS A 291 -7.14 -20.70 -0.20
C HIS A 291 -7.94 -19.56 0.40
N LEU A 292 -7.24 -18.71 1.16
CA LEU A 292 -7.77 -17.40 1.53
C LEU A 292 -8.09 -16.60 0.26
N PRO A 293 -9.12 -15.74 0.28
CA PRO A 293 -9.41 -14.83 -0.83
C PRO A 293 -8.19 -14.00 -1.22
N SER A 294 -8.17 -13.53 -2.47
CA SER A 294 -7.08 -12.69 -2.97
C SER A 294 -6.87 -11.42 -2.16
N MET A 295 -7.95 -10.90 -1.59
CA MET A 295 -7.94 -9.85 -0.57
C MET A 295 -9.08 -10.10 0.41
N TYR A 296 -8.87 -9.75 1.67
CA TYR A 296 -9.92 -9.83 2.68
C TYR A 296 -9.72 -8.82 3.80
N GLY A 297 -10.83 -8.45 4.43
CA GLY A 297 -10.88 -7.81 5.73
C GLY A 297 -11.69 -8.71 6.67
N PHE A 298 -11.11 -9.12 7.77
CA PHE A 298 -11.72 -9.96 8.79
C PHE A 298 -11.86 -9.15 10.07
N ALA A 299 -13.03 -9.22 10.71
CA ALA A 299 -13.27 -8.62 12.01
C ALA A 299 -13.90 -9.66 12.94
N HIS A 300 -13.45 -9.68 14.20
CA HIS A 300 -14.02 -10.48 15.26
C HIS A 300 -14.38 -9.59 16.45
N GLY A 301 -15.49 -9.91 17.09
CA GLY A 301 -16.02 -9.13 18.22
C GLY A 301 -17.34 -9.68 18.74
N SER A 302 -18.16 -8.82 19.33
CA SER A 302 -19.47 -9.19 19.85
C SER A 302 -20.59 -8.41 19.17
N LYS A 303 -21.78 -9.05 19.11
CA LYS A 303 -23.04 -8.43 18.75
C LYS A 303 -24.05 -8.79 19.83
N MET A 304 -24.87 -7.83 20.29
CA MET A 304 -25.76 -8.01 21.43
C MET A 304 -26.76 -9.16 21.29
N GLU A 305 -27.07 -9.58 20.07
CA GLU A 305 -27.97 -10.71 19.79
C GLU A 305 -27.25 -11.99 19.33
N PHE A 306 -25.97 -11.90 18.89
CA PHE A 306 -25.18 -13.03 18.43
C PHE A 306 -23.68 -12.77 18.66
N GLN A 307 -23.00 -13.71 19.32
CA GLN A 307 -21.54 -13.80 19.18
C GLN A 307 -21.25 -14.38 17.76
N GLY A 308 -20.65 -13.58 16.89
CA GLY A 308 -20.40 -13.99 15.52
C GLY A 308 -19.18 -13.34 14.91
N ALA A 309 -18.57 -14.03 13.96
CA ALA A 309 -17.63 -13.47 12.99
C ALA A 309 -18.40 -13.19 11.69
N TRP A 310 -18.17 -12.03 11.08
CA TRP A 310 -18.75 -11.66 9.80
C TRP A 310 -17.64 -11.48 8.76
N GLU A 311 -17.93 -11.91 7.56
CA GLU A 311 -17.03 -11.99 6.44
C GLU A 311 -17.62 -11.28 5.23
N PHE A 312 -16.75 -10.52 4.51
CA PHE A 312 -16.98 -10.16 3.11
C PHE A 312 -15.74 -10.56 2.31
N ALA A 313 -15.92 -11.45 1.36
CA ALA A 313 -14.95 -11.88 0.39
C ALA A 313 -15.03 -11.06 -0.90
#